data_07bc995c05469ec0349867a14390b514
#
_entry.id   07bc995c05469ec0349867a14390b514
#
_cell.length_a   1.000
_cell.length_b   1.000
_cell.length_c   1.000
_cell.angle_alpha   90.00
_cell.angle_beta   90.00
_cell.angle_gamma   90.00
#
_symmetry.space_group_name_H-M   'P 1'
#
loop_
_entity.id
_entity.type
_entity.pdbx_description
1 polymer ?
#
loop_
_entity_poly.entity_id
_entity_poly.type
_entity_poly.pdbx_seq_one_letter_code
_entity_poly.pdbx_strand_id
1 'polypeptide(L)'
;MRVRRRWARHLLHSVGIRMELIGQPPDFPALIVANHRSYLDPILMLCDLDALPVAKAELAGWPVLGKGAALAGILYLQRNNSGSRADTLRQIEAKIEAGFPVILFPEGTTSGLAGTLPFKKGAFQMAAKSGLPIVPVALCFADERDFWVGTEGFFFHVTRRFQQKTISIRLCYGPAFRHPETEVLLAEVQTWINAQLDKYPPAPWVHHN
;
A
#
# COMPACT_ATOMS: atom_id res chain seq x y z
N MET A 1 -4.37 10.29 15.66
CA MET A 1 -3.26 9.79 14.83
C MET A 1 -2.10 9.15 15.61
N ARG A 2 -1.56 9.72 16.70
CA ARG A 2 -0.47 9.11 17.51
C ARG A 2 -0.81 7.69 18.03
N VAL A 3 -2.05 7.42 18.43
CA VAL A 3 -2.51 6.10 18.93
C VAL A 3 -2.42 5.04 17.83
N ARG A 4 -2.83 5.37 16.60
CA ARG A 4 -2.79 4.47 15.45
C ARG A 4 -1.36 4.05 15.08
N ARG A 5 -0.41 5.00 15.02
CA ARG A 5 1.01 4.71 14.78
C ARG A 5 1.60 3.80 15.88
N ARG A 6 1.30 4.10 17.14
CA ARG A 6 1.76 3.25 18.27
C ARG A 6 1.18 1.85 18.17
N TRP A 7 -0.10 1.71 17.85
CA TRP A 7 -0.75 0.41 17.64
C TRP A 7 -0.10 -0.35 16.47
N ALA A 8 0.08 0.28 15.31
CA ALA A 8 0.70 -0.35 14.16
C ALA A 8 2.13 -0.82 14.46
N ARG A 9 2.96 0.02 15.07
CA ARG A 9 4.32 -0.35 15.49
C ARG A 9 4.32 -1.49 16.50
N HIS A 10 3.45 -1.45 17.50
CA HIS A 10 3.35 -2.53 18.48
C HIS A 10 2.94 -3.85 17.83
N LEU A 11 1.93 -3.82 16.95
CA LEU A 11 1.49 -4.99 16.20
C LEU A 11 2.63 -5.58 15.36
N LEU A 12 3.32 -4.75 14.57
CA LEU A 12 4.42 -5.22 13.72
C LEU A 12 5.60 -5.77 14.54
N HIS A 13 5.92 -5.14 15.66
CA HIS A 13 6.95 -5.63 16.56
C HIS A 13 6.58 -6.99 17.17
N SER A 14 5.33 -7.16 17.61
CA SER A 14 4.86 -8.42 18.23
C SER A 14 4.86 -9.61 17.27
N VAL A 15 4.79 -9.36 15.95
CA VAL A 15 4.86 -10.40 14.90
C VAL A 15 6.26 -10.51 14.26
N GLY A 16 7.28 -9.89 14.85
CA GLY A 16 8.67 -10.03 14.42
C GLY A 16 9.03 -9.26 13.15
N ILE A 17 8.27 -8.22 12.79
CA ILE A 17 8.57 -7.42 11.59
C ILE A 17 9.66 -6.40 11.91
N ARG A 18 10.72 -6.42 11.09
CA ARG A 18 11.81 -5.45 11.06
C ARG A 18 11.67 -4.58 9.82
N MET A 19 11.51 -3.28 10.03
CA MET A 19 11.29 -2.32 8.96
C MET A 19 12.46 -1.35 8.87
N GLU A 20 13.01 -1.21 7.67
CA GLU A 20 14.01 -0.21 7.30
C GLU A 20 13.33 0.87 6.46
N LEU A 21 13.50 2.13 6.83
CA LEU A 21 12.98 3.27 6.08
C LEU A 21 14.08 3.88 5.21
N ILE A 22 13.77 4.05 3.92
CA ILE A 22 14.63 4.72 2.95
C ILE A 22 13.88 5.94 2.42
N GLY A 23 14.50 7.11 2.49
CA GLY A 23 13.83 8.38 2.25
C GLY A 23 12.98 8.82 3.45
N GLN A 24 12.09 9.76 3.22
CA GLN A 24 11.23 10.31 4.28
C GLN A 24 9.77 10.30 3.87
N PRO A 25 8.86 9.89 4.78
CA PRO A 25 7.43 10.03 4.53
C PRO A 25 7.07 11.50 4.32
N PRO A 26 6.13 11.81 3.40
CA PRO A 26 5.70 13.20 3.17
C PRO A 26 5.01 13.77 4.42
N ASP A 27 5.28 15.03 4.70
CA ASP A 27 4.66 15.84 5.74
C ASP A 27 3.54 16.75 5.21
N PHE A 28 3.16 16.56 3.95
CA PHE A 28 2.11 17.28 3.23
C PHE A 28 1.03 16.33 2.68
N PRO A 29 -0.18 16.84 2.37
CA PRO A 29 -1.24 16.05 1.78
C PRO A 29 -0.87 15.62 0.36
N ALA A 30 -0.98 14.31 0.09
CA ALA A 30 -0.62 13.71 -1.18
C ALA A 30 -1.39 12.41 -1.43
N LEU A 31 -1.47 11.98 -2.68
CA LEU A 31 -1.80 10.61 -3.02
C LEU A 31 -0.55 9.75 -2.89
N ILE A 32 -0.56 8.84 -1.93
CA ILE A 32 0.55 7.90 -1.70
C ILE A 32 0.26 6.64 -2.51
N VAL A 33 1.10 6.34 -3.49
CA VAL A 33 0.94 5.20 -4.38
C VAL A 33 1.99 4.15 -4.07
N ALA A 34 1.57 2.91 -3.82
CA ALA A 34 2.49 1.81 -3.50
C ALA A 34 2.18 0.54 -4.30
N ASN A 35 3.20 -0.31 -4.50
CA ASN A 35 3.01 -1.69 -4.92
C ASN A 35 2.34 -2.50 -3.82
N HIS A 36 1.70 -3.64 -4.19
CA HIS A 36 0.90 -4.44 -3.26
C HIS A 36 1.35 -5.89 -3.23
N ARG A 37 1.90 -6.33 -2.10
CA ARG A 37 2.46 -7.68 -1.89
C ARG A 37 1.70 -8.49 -0.86
N SER A 38 1.13 -7.81 0.16
CA SER A 38 0.60 -8.47 1.35
C SER A 38 -0.52 -7.66 2.00
N TYR A 39 -1.35 -8.33 2.81
CA TYR A 39 -2.29 -7.67 3.73
C TYR A 39 -1.57 -6.80 4.78
N LEU A 40 -0.27 -6.98 4.96
CA LEU A 40 0.56 -6.16 5.86
C LEU A 40 0.85 -4.77 5.32
N ASP A 41 0.82 -4.58 3.99
CA ASP A 41 1.26 -3.33 3.34
C ASP A 41 0.61 -2.06 3.91
N PRO A 42 -0.72 -1.99 4.09
CA PRO A 42 -1.33 -0.81 4.70
C PRO A 42 -0.86 -0.56 6.13
N ILE A 43 -0.64 -1.63 6.91
CA ILE A 43 -0.22 -1.54 8.32
C ILE A 43 1.22 -1.04 8.41
N LEU A 44 2.11 -1.54 7.53
CA LEU A 44 3.48 -1.09 7.43
C LEU A 44 3.56 0.41 7.17
N MET A 45 2.79 0.91 6.20
CA MET A 45 2.77 2.34 5.87
C MET A 45 2.20 3.20 7.00
N LEU A 46 1.21 2.70 7.76
CA LEU A 46 0.61 3.42 8.88
C LEU A 46 1.53 3.58 10.11
N CYS A 47 2.67 2.88 10.14
CA CYS A 47 3.64 3.07 11.21
C CYS A 47 4.28 4.46 11.20
N ASP A 48 4.44 5.04 10.02
CA ASP A 48 5.16 6.31 9.83
C ASP A 48 4.32 7.38 9.15
N LEU A 49 3.26 6.99 8.43
CA LEU A 49 2.34 7.91 7.78
C LEU A 49 1.05 8.10 8.56
N ASP A 50 0.65 9.36 8.73
CA ASP A 50 -0.70 9.73 9.17
C ASP A 50 -1.64 9.85 7.95
N ALA A 51 -1.77 8.75 7.20
CA ALA A 51 -2.53 8.67 5.96
C ALA A 51 -3.80 7.82 6.11
N LEU A 52 -4.70 7.91 5.15
CA LEU A 52 -5.95 7.14 5.09
C LEU A 52 -5.78 6.05 4.01
N PRO A 53 -5.70 4.76 4.37
CA PRO A 53 -5.65 3.69 3.38
C PRO A 53 -6.98 3.55 2.66
N VAL A 54 -6.92 3.24 1.36
CA VAL A 54 -8.08 2.85 0.56
C VAL A 54 -8.14 1.32 0.51
N ALA A 55 -9.25 0.74 0.93
CA ALA A 55 -9.46 -0.70 0.93
C ALA A 55 -10.80 -1.11 0.30
N LYS A 56 -10.91 -2.37 -0.08
CA LYS A 56 -12.17 -2.96 -0.57
C LYS A 56 -13.19 -3.01 0.58
N ALA A 57 -14.46 -2.72 0.30
CA ALA A 57 -15.54 -2.75 1.29
C ALA A 57 -15.71 -4.13 1.95
N GLU A 58 -15.41 -5.21 1.21
CA GLU A 58 -15.50 -6.59 1.69
C GLU A 58 -14.56 -6.87 2.88
N LEU A 59 -13.46 -6.11 2.98
CA LEU A 59 -12.51 -6.25 4.11
C LEU A 59 -13.07 -5.75 5.44
N ALA A 60 -14.13 -4.93 5.41
CA ALA A 60 -14.81 -4.47 6.63
C ALA A 60 -15.41 -5.63 7.44
N GLY A 61 -15.81 -6.72 6.76
CA GLY A 61 -16.39 -7.91 7.39
C GLY A 61 -15.37 -8.91 7.97
N TRP A 62 -14.08 -8.69 7.83
CA TRP A 62 -13.06 -9.63 8.31
C TRP A 62 -12.84 -9.49 9.83
N PRO A 63 -12.85 -10.60 10.60
CA PRO A 63 -12.91 -10.53 12.06
C PRO A 63 -11.76 -9.78 12.74
N VAL A 64 -10.54 -9.87 12.18
CA VAL A 64 -9.34 -9.23 12.74
C VAL A 64 -9.06 -7.89 12.03
N LEU A 65 -9.11 -7.90 10.69
CA LEU A 65 -8.81 -6.71 9.89
C LEU A 65 -9.92 -5.66 9.94
N GLY A 66 -11.20 -6.08 10.04
CA GLY A 66 -12.35 -5.16 10.06
C GLY A 66 -12.36 -4.24 11.28
N LYS A 67 -12.07 -4.76 12.48
CA LYS A 67 -11.96 -3.94 13.70
C LYS A 67 -10.74 -3.02 13.69
N GLY A 68 -9.59 -3.52 13.22
CA GLY A 68 -8.38 -2.71 13.05
C GLY A 68 -8.55 -1.64 11.97
N ALA A 69 -9.27 -1.97 10.91
CA ALA A 69 -9.59 -1.08 9.80
C ALA A 69 -10.44 0.13 10.21
N ALA A 70 -11.44 -0.06 11.08
CA ALA A 70 -12.24 1.03 11.63
C ALA A 70 -11.38 2.02 12.45
N LEU A 71 -10.41 1.52 13.22
CA LEU A 71 -9.45 2.35 13.95
C LEU A 71 -8.43 3.04 13.02
N ALA A 72 -8.16 2.46 11.85
CA ALA A 72 -7.22 3.00 10.89
C ALA A 72 -7.78 4.13 10.01
N GLY A 73 -9.08 4.42 10.07
CA GLY A 73 -9.72 5.46 9.25
C GLY A 73 -9.75 5.08 7.76
N ILE A 74 -9.98 3.82 7.44
CA ILE A 74 -9.95 3.30 6.06
C ILE A 74 -11.09 3.90 5.23
N LEU A 75 -10.75 4.31 4.00
CA LEU A 75 -11.70 4.68 2.96
C LEU A 75 -12.12 3.39 2.22
N TYR A 76 -13.38 2.99 2.37
CA TYR A 76 -13.88 1.78 1.73
C TYR A 76 -14.34 2.01 0.29
N LEU A 77 -13.80 1.21 -0.62
CA LEU A 77 -14.19 1.15 -2.03
C LEU A 77 -15.30 0.13 -2.24
N GLN A 78 -16.47 0.56 -2.69
CA GLN A 78 -17.45 -0.33 -3.28
C GLN A 78 -17.16 -0.51 -4.78
N ARG A 79 -16.82 -1.73 -5.23
CA ARG A 79 -16.39 -1.98 -6.62
C ARG A 79 -17.51 -2.32 -7.59
N ASN A 80 -18.70 -2.58 -7.12
CA ASN A 80 -19.76 -3.23 -7.90
C ASN A 80 -20.53 -2.31 -8.85
N ASN A 81 -20.18 -1.02 -8.92
CA ASN A 81 -20.83 -0.07 -9.82
C ASN A 81 -19.84 0.97 -10.35
N SER A 82 -19.92 1.36 -11.63
CA SER A 82 -19.08 2.40 -12.21
C SER A 82 -19.26 3.76 -11.51
N GLY A 83 -20.45 4.06 -11.02
CA GLY A 83 -20.71 5.22 -10.16
C GLY A 83 -19.90 5.21 -8.87
N SER A 84 -19.75 4.05 -8.23
CA SER A 84 -19.02 3.95 -6.97
C SER A 84 -17.51 4.16 -7.10
N ARG A 85 -16.90 3.89 -8.28
CA ARG A 85 -15.49 4.20 -8.54
C ARG A 85 -15.24 5.71 -8.64
N ALA A 86 -16.12 6.42 -9.38
CA ALA A 86 -16.04 7.87 -9.49
C ALA A 86 -16.26 8.54 -8.13
N ASP A 87 -17.22 8.04 -7.34
CA ASP A 87 -17.47 8.51 -5.98
C ASP A 87 -16.26 8.31 -5.07
N THR A 88 -15.56 7.18 -5.20
CA THR A 88 -14.36 6.95 -4.42
C THR A 88 -13.23 7.88 -4.80
N LEU A 89 -13.01 8.12 -6.10
CA LEU A 89 -11.99 9.07 -6.54
C LEU A 89 -12.30 10.49 -6.02
N ARG A 90 -13.58 10.92 -6.04
CA ARG A 90 -14.00 12.18 -5.43
C ARG A 90 -13.73 12.22 -3.93
N GLN A 91 -13.98 11.13 -3.20
CA GLN A 91 -13.68 11.05 -1.78
C GLN A 91 -12.18 11.11 -1.49
N ILE A 92 -11.35 10.44 -2.31
CA ILE A 92 -9.88 10.51 -2.20
C ILE A 92 -9.42 11.96 -2.38
N GLU A 93 -9.85 12.60 -3.46
CA GLU A 93 -9.54 13.99 -3.78
C GLU A 93 -9.93 14.93 -2.62
N ALA A 94 -11.17 14.87 -2.16
CA ALA A 94 -11.66 15.68 -1.04
C ALA A 94 -10.89 15.44 0.27
N LYS A 95 -10.41 14.21 0.53
CA LYS A 95 -9.57 13.94 1.71
C LYS A 95 -8.18 14.56 1.59
N ILE A 96 -7.58 14.52 0.41
CA ILE A 96 -6.27 15.14 0.17
C ILE A 96 -6.39 16.67 0.28
N GLU A 97 -7.43 17.27 -0.29
CA GLU A 97 -7.73 18.70 -0.16
C GLU A 97 -8.01 19.12 1.30
N ALA A 98 -8.61 18.24 2.09
CA ALA A 98 -8.82 18.45 3.52
C ALA A 98 -7.55 18.26 4.38
N GLY A 99 -6.38 18.03 3.75
CA GLY A 99 -5.09 17.95 4.43
C GLY A 99 -4.65 16.53 4.83
N PHE A 100 -5.34 15.48 4.37
CA PHE A 100 -4.99 14.10 4.73
C PHE A 100 -4.33 13.37 3.56
N PRO A 101 -3.11 12.83 3.72
CA PRO A 101 -2.54 11.91 2.74
C PRO A 101 -3.41 10.65 2.61
N VAL A 102 -3.56 10.13 1.38
CA VAL A 102 -4.35 8.93 1.09
C VAL A 102 -3.46 7.87 0.46
N ILE A 103 -3.49 6.63 1.00
CA ILE A 103 -2.71 5.50 0.50
C ILE A 103 -3.57 4.69 -0.48
N LEU A 104 -3.03 4.45 -1.67
CA LEU A 104 -3.67 3.67 -2.72
C LEU A 104 -2.71 2.64 -3.29
N PHE A 105 -3.21 1.41 -3.51
CA PHE A 105 -2.54 0.34 -4.23
C PHE A 105 -3.19 0.21 -5.62
N PRO A 106 -2.62 0.85 -6.67
CA PRO A 106 -3.27 0.94 -7.98
C PRO A 106 -3.31 -0.38 -8.76
N GLU A 107 -2.52 -1.36 -8.37
CA GLU A 107 -2.60 -2.74 -8.87
C GLU A 107 -3.99 -3.35 -8.58
N GLY A 108 -4.58 -3.01 -7.45
CA GLY A 108 -5.90 -3.45 -7.01
C GLY A 108 -5.98 -4.90 -6.55
N THR A 109 -4.86 -5.60 -6.53
CA THR A 109 -4.67 -6.94 -5.93
C THR A 109 -3.21 -7.09 -5.56
N THR A 110 -2.90 -8.03 -4.68
CA THR A 110 -1.52 -8.41 -4.36
C THR A 110 -0.89 -9.18 -5.52
N SER A 111 0.43 -9.05 -5.69
CA SER A 111 1.20 -9.66 -6.76
C SER A 111 2.51 -10.23 -6.25
N GLY A 112 2.92 -11.39 -6.80
CA GLY A 112 4.22 -12.04 -6.57
C GLY A 112 5.25 -11.77 -7.69
N LEU A 113 4.93 -10.92 -8.67
CA LEU A 113 5.86 -10.60 -9.75
C LEU A 113 7.07 -9.81 -9.24
N ALA A 114 8.20 -9.89 -9.92
CA ALA A 114 9.39 -9.09 -9.56
C ALA A 114 9.07 -7.59 -9.58
N GLY A 115 8.39 -7.10 -10.62
CA GLY A 115 7.90 -5.72 -10.72
C GLY A 115 6.43 -5.58 -10.29
N THR A 116 5.84 -4.42 -10.57
CA THR A 116 4.43 -4.14 -10.34
C THR A 116 3.53 -4.71 -11.42
N LEU A 117 2.27 -5.01 -11.10
CA LEU A 117 1.21 -5.15 -12.10
C LEU A 117 0.93 -3.79 -12.78
N PRO A 118 0.27 -3.80 -13.96
CA PRO A 118 -0.19 -2.55 -14.57
C PRO A 118 -1.07 -1.73 -13.62
N PHE A 119 -0.77 -0.46 -13.50
CA PHE A 119 -1.51 0.45 -12.62
C PHE A 119 -2.85 0.87 -13.25
N LYS A 120 -3.90 0.92 -12.43
CA LYS A 120 -5.20 1.46 -12.81
C LYS A 120 -5.13 2.98 -12.90
N LYS A 121 -5.52 3.52 -14.06
CA LYS A 121 -5.32 4.93 -14.43
C LYS A 121 -6.17 5.94 -13.64
N GLY A 122 -7.33 5.52 -13.08
CA GLY A 122 -8.33 6.46 -12.54
C GLY A 122 -7.79 7.44 -11.50
N ALA A 123 -6.97 6.97 -10.55
CA ALA A 123 -6.38 7.85 -9.53
C ALA A 123 -5.31 8.80 -10.11
N PHE A 124 -4.59 8.37 -11.14
CA PHE A 124 -3.62 9.21 -11.86
C PHE A 124 -4.32 10.29 -12.70
N GLN A 125 -5.45 9.94 -13.35
CA GLN A 125 -6.29 10.90 -14.06
C GLN A 125 -6.82 11.99 -13.12
N MET A 126 -7.32 11.59 -11.94
CA MET A 126 -7.74 12.52 -10.90
C MET A 126 -6.59 13.42 -10.48
N ALA A 127 -5.44 12.86 -10.10
CA ALA A 127 -4.29 13.63 -9.62
C ALA A 127 -3.74 14.58 -10.70
N ALA A 128 -3.64 14.14 -11.96
CA ALA A 128 -3.20 14.98 -13.08
C ALA A 128 -4.15 16.16 -13.31
N LYS A 129 -5.47 15.91 -13.29
CA LYS A 129 -6.50 16.93 -13.48
C LYS A 129 -6.51 17.98 -12.36
N SER A 130 -6.36 17.53 -11.11
CA SER A 130 -6.44 18.39 -9.91
C SER A 130 -5.07 18.95 -9.48
N GLY A 131 -3.97 18.62 -10.19
CA GLY A 131 -2.62 19.03 -9.84
C GLY A 131 -2.13 18.48 -8.49
N LEU A 132 -2.74 17.40 -7.99
CA LEU A 132 -2.37 16.80 -6.73
C LEU A 132 -1.02 16.06 -6.82
N PRO A 133 -0.17 16.14 -5.79
CA PRO A 133 1.07 15.39 -5.78
C PRO A 133 0.84 13.89 -5.57
N ILE A 134 1.60 13.07 -6.30
CA ILE A 134 1.72 11.65 -6.04
C ILE A 134 3.10 11.38 -5.44
N VAL A 135 3.14 10.69 -4.29
CA VAL A 135 4.37 10.22 -3.68
C VAL A 135 4.42 8.69 -3.81
N PRO A 136 5.36 8.13 -4.59
CA PRO A 136 5.51 6.70 -4.70
C PRO A 136 6.16 6.11 -3.45
N VAL A 137 5.72 4.91 -3.08
CA VAL A 137 6.33 4.10 -2.03
C VAL A 137 6.58 2.69 -2.57
N ALA A 138 7.81 2.21 -2.47
CA ALA A 138 8.12 0.82 -2.76
C ALA A 138 8.21 0.00 -1.48
N LEU A 139 7.43 -1.08 -1.43
CA LEU A 139 7.41 -2.08 -0.37
C LEU A 139 8.27 -3.26 -0.84
N CYS A 140 9.52 -3.31 -0.36
CA CYS A 140 10.51 -4.32 -0.73
C CYS A 140 10.65 -5.33 0.41
N PHE A 141 9.98 -6.47 0.27
CA PHE A 141 10.12 -7.59 1.18
C PHE A 141 11.42 -8.33 0.91
N ALA A 142 12.09 -8.80 1.94
CA ALA A 142 13.35 -9.53 1.81
C ALA A 142 13.16 -10.99 1.34
N ASP A 143 11.94 -11.52 1.40
CA ASP A 143 11.63 -12.91 1.10
C ASP A 143 10.27 -13.04 0.40
N GLU A 144 10.21 -13.82 -0.69
CA GLU A 144 8.95 -14.06 -1.43
C GLU A 144 7.90 -14.80 -0.60
N ARG A 145 8.31 -15.54 0.43
CA ARG A 145 7.38 -16.20 1.36
C ARG A 145 6.51 -15.23 2.15
N ASP A 146 6.88 -13.95 2.18
CA ASP A 146 6.12 -12.88 2.82
C ASP A 146 5.00 -12.34 1.94
N PHE A 147 4.99 -12.69 0.65
CA PHE A 147 3.94 -12.30 -0.27
C PHE A 147 2.68 -13.11 0.01
N TRP A 148 1.55 -12.44 0.03
CA TRP A 148 0.25 -13.08 0.07
C TRP A 148 -0.44 -12.94 -1.28
N VAL A 149 -0.36 -13.98 -2.11
CA VAL A 149 -0.78 -13.96 -3.50
C VAL A 149 -1.62 -15.17 -3.86
N GLY A 150 -2.41 -15.06 -4.93
CA GLY A 150 -3.17 -16.17 -5.48
C GLY A 150 -4.34 -16.61 -4.60
N THR A 151 -4.54 -17.93 -4.48
CA THR A 151 -5.65 -18.58 -3.78
C THR A 151 -5.29 -19.03 -2.37
N GLU A 152 -4.08 -18.70 -1.89
CA GLU A 152 -3.66 -19.07 -0.55
C GLU A 152 -4.59 -18.44 0.50
N GLY A 153 -5.18 -19.30 1.34
CA GLY A 153 -6.10 -18.85 2.40
C GLY A 153 -5.39 -17.93 3.41
N PHE A 154 -6.02 -16.81 3.76
CA PHE A 154 -5.47 -15.82 4.69
C PHE A 154 -4.94 -16.44 5.99
N PHE A 155 -5.74 -17.27 6.67
CA PHE A 155 -5.33 -17.90 7.93
C PHE A 155 -4.15 -18.86 7.77
N PHE A 156 -4.10 -19.59 6.66
CA PHE A 156 -2.97 -20.48 6.38
C PHE A 156 -1.69 -19.71 6.17
N HIS A 157 -1.73 -18.62 5.37
CA HIS A 157 -0.58 -17.75 5.18
C HIS A 157 -0.12 -17.13 6.51
N VAL A 158 -1.05 -16.58 7.31
CA VAL A 158 -0.75 -15.97 8.62
C VAL A 158 -0.07 -16.96 9.55
N THR A 159 -0.62 -18.16 9.70
CA THR A 159 -0.05 -19.18 10.61
C THR A 159 1.33 -19.64 10.16
N ARG A 160 1.52 -19.85 8.85
CA ARG A 160 2.82 -20.21 8.27
C ARG A 160 3.87 -19.11 8.47
N ARG A 161 3.48 -17.85 8.27
CA ARG A 161 4.44 -16.73 8.33
C ARG A 161 4.80 -16.32 9.75
N PHE A 162 3.85 -16.30 10.67
CA PHE A 162 4.13 -15.92 12.06
C PHE A 162 4.84 -17.01 12.88
N GLN A 163 5.05 -18.20 12.32
CA GLN A 163 6.00 -19.19 12.85
C GLN A 163 7.46 -18.77 12.61
N GLN A 164 7.73 -17.87 11.67
CA GLN A 164 9.08 -17.37 11.42
C GLN A 164 9.41 -16.21 12.36
N LYS A 165 10.63 -16.22 12.88
CA LYS A 165 11.07 -15.26 13.91
C LYS A 165 11.18 -13.82 13.41
N THR A 166 11.36 -13.60 12.11
CA THR A 166 11.58 -12.26 11.57
C THR A 166 11.10 -12.14 10.13
N ILE A 167 10.42 -11.05 9.83
CA ILE A 167 10.05 -10.59 8.49
C ILE A 167 10.77 -9.26 8.28
N SER A 168 11.62 -9.16 7.26
CA SER A 168 12.39 -7.94 6.96
C SER A 168 11.84 -7.23 5.74
N ILE A 169 11.58 -5.93 5.88
CA ILE A 169 10.93 -5.11 4.84
C ILE A 169 11.63 -3.76 4.76
N ARG A 170 11.84 -3.25 3.53
CA ARG A 170 12.22 -1.87 3.27
C ARG A 170 11.04 -1.09 2.74
N LEU A 171 10.77 0.06 3.33
CA LEU A 171 9.86 1.07 2.82
C LEU A 171 10.69 2.19 2.19
N CYS A 172 10.64 2.29 0.86
CA CYS A 172 11.33 3.35 0.13
C CYS A 172 10.32 4.44 -0.24
N TYR A 173 10.51 5.64 0.29
CA TYR A 173 9.72 6.83 -0.05
C TYR A 173 10.39 7.61 -1.16
N GLY A 174 9.64 7.91 -2.24
CA GLY A 174 10.11 8.67 -3.39
C GLY A 174 9.81 10.17 -3.31
N PRO A 175 10.27 10.92 -4.32
CA PRO A 175 9.91 12.32 -4.46
C PRO A 175 8.44 12.48 -4.84
N ALA A 176 7.89 13.67 -4.65
CA ALA A 176 6.55 13.99 -5.14
C ALA A 176 6.58 14.24 -6.66
N PHE A 177 5.74 13.51 -7.39
CA PHE A 177 5.53 13.70 -8.82
C PHE A 177 4.26 14.50 -9.06
N ARG A 178 4.29 15.39 -10.08
CA ARG A 178 3.14 16.11 -10.61
C ARG A 178 3.33 16.25 -12.11
N HIS A 179 2.31 15.88 -12.87
CA HIS A 179 2.29 16.08 -14.32
C HIS A 179 0.84 16.21 -14.79
N PRO A 180 0.52 17.11 -15.73
CA PRO A 180 -0.85 17.28 -16.25
C PRO A 180 -1.28 16.12 -17.14
N GLU A 181 -0.35 15.37 -17.72
CA GLU A 181 -0.63 14.20 -18.54
C GLU A 181 -0.62 12.91 -17.71
N THR A 182 -1.75 12.24 -17.71
CA THR A 182 -1.96 11.01 -16.91
C THR A 182 -0.94 9.91 -17.19
N GLU A 183 -0.63 9.67 -18.47
CA GLU A 183 0.25 8.58 -18.89
C GLU A 183 1.70 8.83 -18.45
N VAL A 184 2.14 10.07 -18.53
CA VAL A 184 3.48 10.49 -18.08
C VAL A 184 3.58 10.31 -16.57
N LEU A 185 2.61 10.87 -15.81
CA LEU A 185 2.59 10.77 -14.35
C LEU A 185 2.57 9.31 -13.87
N LEU A 186 1.76 8.46 -14.51
CA LEU A 186 1.69 7.03 -14.20
C LEU A 186 3.02 6.34 -14.49
N ALA A 187 3.61 6.60 -15.66
CA ALA A 187 4.87 5.99 -16.07
C ALA A 187 6.03 6.38 -15.14
N GLU A 188 6.14 7.65 -14.76
CA GLU A 188 7.17 8.13 -13.82
C GLU A 188 7.06 7.43 -12.45
N VAL A 189 5.85 7.39 -11.88
CA VAL A 189 5.58 6.77 -10.58
C VAL A 189 5.85 5.26 -10.61
N GLN A 190 5.37 4.57 -11.66
CA GLN A 190 5.55 3.13 -11.80
C GLN A 190 7.02 2.76 -12.04
N THR A 191 7.71 3.51 -12.88
CA THR A 191 9.15 3.34 -13.14
C THR A 191 9.96 3.52 -11.87
N TRP A 192 9.64 4.55 -11.08
CA TRP A 192 10.34 4.77 -9.82
C TRP A 192 10.17 3.61 -8.85
N ILE A 193 8.93 3.10 -8.68
CA ILE A 193 8.64 1.95 -7.80
C ILE A 193 9.41 0.70 -8.29
N ASN A 194 9.34 0.39 -9.59
CA ASN A 194 10.03 -0.76 -10.16
C ASN A 194 11.54 -0.68 -9.96
N ALA A 195 12.15 0.51 -10.14
CA ALA A 195 13.57 0.71 -9.89
C ALA A 195 13.97 0.43 -8.43
N GLN A 196 13.11 0.68 -7.45
CA GLN A 196 13.38 0.30 -6.06
C GLN A 196 13.22 -1.20 -5.84
N LEU A 197 12.23 -1.83 -6.46
CA LEU A 197 12.03 -3.29 -6.39
C LEU A 197 13.22 -4.03 -7.00
N ASP A 198 13.75 -3.57 -8.13
CA ASP A 198 14.95 -4.12 -8.78
C ASP A 198 16.22 -3.95 -7.92
N LYS A 199 16.32 -2.84 -7.20
CA LYS A 199 17.44 -2.56 -6.30
C LYS A 199 17.44 -3.44 -5.04
N TYR A 200 16.26 -3.84 -4.58
CA TYR A 200 16.07 -4.64 -3.36
C TYR A 200 15.21 -5.88 -3.65
N PRO A 201 15.71 -6.83 -4.47
CA PRO A 201 14.94 -8.01 -4.81
C PRO A 201 14.79 -8.94 -3.59
N PRO A 202 13.67 -9.65 -3.48
CA PRO A 202 13.48 -10.66 -2.45
C PRO A 202 14.33 -11.89 -2.72
N ALA A 203 14.68 -12.63 -1.66
CA ALA A 203 15.19 -13.97 -1.81
C ALA A 203 14.10 -14.88 -2.41
N PRO A 204 14.41 -15.67 -3.45
CA PRO A 204 13.42 -16.51 -4.10
C PRO A 204 12.94 -17.63 -3.16
N TRP A 205 11.67 -17.95 -3.23
CA TRP A 205 11.13 -19.09 -2.52
C TRP A 205 11.33 -20.38 -3.32
N VAL A 206 12.29 -21.18 -2.88
CA VAL A 206 12.49 -22.55 -3.41
C VAL A 206 11.50 -23.48 -2.71
N HIS A 207 10.50 -23.97 -3.45
CA HIS A 207 9.65 -25.06 -2.96
C HIS A 207 10.52 -26.33 -2.84
N HIS A 208 10.84 -26.74 -1.63
CA HIS A 208 11.31 -28.10 -1.39
C HIS A 208 10.07 -29.01 -1.48
N ASN A 209 9.95 -29.74 -2.59
CA ASN A 209 8.99 -30.82 -2.78
C ASN A 209 9.25 -31.96 -1.79
#